data_e94854b1e17f4ece0961a4b20423ee4d
#
_entry.id   e94854b1e17f4ece0961a4b20423ee4d
#
_cell.length_a   1.000
_cell.length_b   1.000
_cell.length_c   1.000
_cell.angle_alpha   90.00
_cell.angle_beta   90.00
_cell.angle_gamma   90.00
#
_symmetry.space_group_name_H-M   'P 1'
#
loop_
_entity.id
_entity.type
_entity.pdbx_description
1 polymer ?
#
loop_
_entity_poly.entity_id
_entity_poly.type
_entity_poly.pdbx_seq_one_letter_code
_entity_poly.pdbx_strand_id
1 'polypeptide(L)'
;MINVPEFVDGKKLNVAVAKILLENNLKISVAESLTGGEVAAKLVDVAGISKSFIEGIVAYANEAKMNRLGVSAETLIKFGAVSEETAKEMAEGLIKGDVTVSVSTTGIAGPTGGTVEKPVGTVCFGFCLNGKTFTERQIFSGTREEIRKKSTDFAFYKLYLLLSKEFSKSDDNDVLKLSDIENKDPLAFYVGRTDAGEDVFTNLKDLANLLIGGASGTGKSAFIRNILITLLLKNKPSEISLVLADPKNVEYNDFVGIKNVYRNKVLKNSDEVIEMLNETYKEMQVRYKRFKHVSVRNVYEYNQSAITNGMPVYPYVIIVIDEYADFIFERRNDFEEAINNLARLGKAAGIHLIMNTHCTNVDVITGVIKQCFASRIAFSTQSLADSFTMIGVGDAANITEAGVACFLPVVKFDPTLVRIPNLSETKLKEYIEVVKRQ
;
A
#
# COMPACT_ATOMS: atom_id res chain seq x y z
N MET A 1 7.65 -6.36 -22.24
CA MET A 1 6.75 -5.24 -22.61
C MET A 1 6.08 -4.75 -21.34
N ILE A 2 6.12 -3.45 -21.09
CA ILE A 2 5.41 -2.86 -19.94
C ILE A 2 3.91 -2.95 -20.21
N ASN A 3 3.17 -3.53 -19.28
CA ASN A 3 1.72 -3.55 -19.32
C ASN A 3 1.22 -2.20 -18.77
N VAL A 4 0.75 -1.31 -19.62
CA VAL A 4 0.18 -0.03 -19.22
C VAL A 4 -1.28 -0.26 -18.83
N PRO A 5 -1.68 -0.02 -17.57
CA PRO A 5 -3.06 -0.20 -17.15
C PRO A 5 -3.97 0.82 -17.87
N GLU A 6 -5.16 0.40 -18.23
CA GLU A 6 -6.15 1.32 -18.81
C GLU A 6 -6.74 2.29 -17.77
N PHE A 7 -6.83 1.82 -16.53
CA PHE A 7 -7.36 2.56 -15.39
C PHE A 7 -6.35 2.55 -14.23
N VAL A 8 -6.32 3.66 -13.49
CA VAL A 8 -5.67 3.78 -12.19
C VAL A 8 -6.67 4.38 -11.22
N ASP A 9 -6.77 3.82 -10.02
CA ASP A 9 -7.73 4.24 -8.99
C ASP A 9 -9.18 4.29 -9.53
N GLY A 10 -9.58 3.31 -10.36
CA GLY A 10 -10.90 3.25 -10.99
C GLY A 10 -11.19 4.32 -12.03
N LYS A 11 -10.22 5.15 -12.40
CA LYS A 11 -10.33 6.24 -13.39
C LYS A 11 -9.43 5.99 -14.59
N LYS A 12 -9.82 6.52 -15.75
CA LYS A 12 -8.92 6.57 -16.90
C LYS A 12 -7.67 7.39 -16.56
N LEU A 13 -6.53 7.02 -17.11
CA LEU A 13 -5.23 7.65 -16.85
C LEU A 13 -5.24 9.18 -17.02
N ASN A 14 -5.85 9.69 -18.07
CA ASN A 14 -5.96 11.14 -18.30
C ASN A 14 -6.77 11.85 -17.22
N VAL A 15 -7.84 11.21 -16.70
CA VAL A 15 -8.66 11.76 -15.61
C VAL A 15 -7.88 11.76 -14.29
N ALA A 16 -7.12 10.69 -14.00
CA ALA A 16 -6.29 10.60 -12.81
C ALA A 16 -5.17 11.67 -12.81
N VAL A 17 -4.48 11.84 -13.94
CA VAL A 17 -3.47 12.90 -14.11
C VAL A 17 -4.09 14.30 -13.95
N ALA A 18 -5.22 14.58 -14.63
CA ALA A 18 -5.89 15.86 -14.55
C ALA A 18 -6.33 16.20 -13.12
N LYS A 19 -6.79 15.22 -12.35
CA LYS A 19 -7.14 15.38 -10.93
C LYS A 19 -5.94 15.91 -10.14
N ILE A 20 -4.78 15.28 -10.24
CA ILE A 20 -3.57 15.70 -9.50
C ILE A 20 -3.14 17.12 -9.92
N LEU A 21 -3.17 17.41 -11.21
CA LEU A 21 -2.82 18.75 -11.73
C LEU A 21 -3.74 19.84 -11.16
N LEU A 22 -5.04 19.62 -11.17
CA LEU A 22 -6.05 20.56 -10.70
C LEU A 22 -6.00 20.78 -9.18
N GLU A 23 -5.89 19.70 -8.41
CA GLU A 23 -5.85 19.75 -6.94
C GLU A 23 -4.61 20.46 -6.40
N ASN A 24 -3.49 20.40 -7.15
CA ASN A 24 -2.22 21.03 -6.76
C ASN A 24 -1.93 22.34 -7.51
N ASN A 25 -2.89 22.86 -8.28
CA ASN A 25 -2.74 24.08 -9.09
C ASN A 25 -1.53 24.05 -10.05
N LEU A 26 -1.17 22.85 -10.55
CA LEU A 26 -0.03 22.68 -11.45
C LEU A 26 -0.40 23.09 -12.88
N LYS A 27 0.55 23.70 -13.59
CA LYS A 27 0.43 24.06 -14.99
C LYS A 27 1.24 23.09 -15.86
N ILE A 28 0.57 22.53 -16.88
CA ILE A 28 1.18 21.54 -17.79
C ILE A 28 1.18 22.04 -19.22
N SER A 29 2.28 21.77 -19.93
CA SER A 29 2.38 21.85 -21.40
C SER A 29 2.90 20.56 -21.99
N VAL A 30 2.53 20.24 -23.24
CA VAL A 30 2.93 19.00 -23.90
C VAL A 30 3.60 19.26 -25.26
N ALA A 31 4.66 18.48 -25.59
CA ALA A 31 5.34 18.52 -26.87
C ALA A 31 5.26 17.16 -27.56
N GLU A 32 4.63 17.11 -28.71
CA GLU A 32 4.34 15.85 -29.39
C GLU A 32 5.00 15.76 -30.76
N SER A 33 5.54 14.60 -31.07
CA SER A 33 6.00 14.28 -32.42
C SER A 33 5.18 13.13 -32.97
N LEU A 34 5.50 11.87 -32.66
CA LEU A 34 4.80 10.71 -33.22
C LEU A 34 3.34 10.59 -32.75
N THR A 35 2.99 11.08 -31.57
CA THR A 35 1.63 11.02 -31.02
C THR A 35 0.69 12.04 -31.69
N GLY A 36 1.25 13.12 -32.28
CA GLY A 36 0.52 13.98 -33.21
C GLY A 36 -0.65 14.75 -32.62
N GLY A 37 -0.60 15.16 -31.37
CA GLY A 37 -1.64 15.90 -30.64
C GLY A 37 -2.56 15.00 -29.79
N GLU A 38 -2.32 13.70 -29.72
CA GLU A 38 -3.21 12.78 -28.99
C GLU A 38 -3.07 12.92 -27.46
N VAL A 39 -1.89 13.27 -26.92
CA VAL A 39 -1.70 13.58 -25.51
C VAL A 39 -2.45 14.84 -25.13
N ALA A 40 -2.34 15.91 -25.94
CA ALA A 40 -3.09 17.14 -25.75
C ALA A 40 -4.61 16.91 -25.82
N ALA A 41 -5.07 16.16 -26.82
CA ALA A 41 -6.49 15.84 -26.99
C ALA A 41 -7.06 15.11 -25.76
N LYS A 42 -6.37 14.08 -25.26
CA LYS A 42 -6.81 13.36 -24.06
C LYS A 42 -6.81 14.20 -22.78
N LEU A 43 -5.94 15.23 -22.66
CA LEU A 43 -6.04 16.20 -21.56
C LEU A 43 -7.29 17.04 -21.69
N VAL A 44 -7.59 17.52 -22.91
CA VAL A 44 -8.76 18.36 -23.18
C VAL A 44 -10.10 17.63 -22.96
N ASP A 45 -10.12 16.30 -23.08
CA ASP A 45 -11.30 15.49 -22.75
C ASP A 45 -11.77 15.64 -21.29
N VAL A 46 -10.92 16.16 -20.41
CA VAL A 46 -11.24 16.27 -18.96
C VAL A 46 -11.80 17.67 -18.66
N ALA A 47 -13.03 17.70 -18.16
CA ALA A 47 -13.69 18.94 -17.78
C ALA A 47 -12.88 19.71 -16.71
N GLY A 48 -12.71 21.02 -16.92
CA GLY A 48 -11.98 21.91 -16.01
C GLY A 48 -10.47 21.94 -16.21
N ILE A 49 -9.90 21.14 -17.10
CA ILE A 49 -8.46 21.07 -17.34
C ILE A 49 -7.85 22.40 -17.84
N SER A 50 -8.66 23.31 -18.37
CA SER A 50 -8.22 24.65 -18.81
C SER A 50 -7.58 25.50 -17.69
N LYS A 51 -7.80 25.11 -16.44
CA LYS A 51 -7.11 25.71 -15.29
C LYS A 51 -5.66 25.25 -15.16
N SER A 52 -5.29 24.14 -15.77
CA SER A 52 -3.96 23.49 -15.66
C SER A 52 -3.25 23.35 -17.01
N PHE A 53 -3.96 23.03 -18.09
CA PHE A 53 -3.37 22.84 -19.40
C PHE A 53 -3.16 24.18 -20.10
N ILE A 54 -1.88 24.49 -20.42
CA ILE A 54 -1.48 25.79 -21.02
C ILE A 54 -1.41 25.67 -22.53
N GLU A 55 -0.63 24.71 -23.06
CA GLU A 55 -0.48 24.53 -24.50
C GLU A 55 -0.04 23.12 -24.87
N GLY A 56 -0.31 22.73 -26.13
CA GLY A 56 0.21 21.54 -26.76
C GLY A 56 0.90 21.89 -28.08
N ILE A 57 2.19 21.52 -28.23
CA ILE A 57 2.96 21.79 -29.44
C ILE A 57 3.21 20.49 -30.18
N VAL A 58 2.70 20.37 -31.42
CA VAL A 58 3.04 19.26 -32.32
C VAL A 58 4.28 19.67 -33.11
N ALA A 59 5.47 19.27 -32.64
CA ALA A 59 6.76 19.54 -33.27
C ALA A 59 7.23 18.33 -34.08
N TYR A 60 6.66 18.17 -35.30
CA TYR A 60 6.90 16.97 -36.11
C TYR A 60 8.26 17.01 -36.82
N ALA A 61 8.60 18.13 -37.46
CA ALA A 61 9.90 18.33 -38.15
C ALA A 61 11.00 18.74 -37.15
N ASN A 62 12.27 18.53 -37.51
CA ASN A 62 13.41 18.94 -36.71
C ASN A 62 13.48 20.45 -36.51
N GLU A 63 13.16 21.22 -37.55
CA GLU A 63 13.08 22.69 -37.50
C GLU A 63 12.01 23.15 -36.47
N ALA A 64 10.90 22.44 -36.34
CA ALA A 64 9.89 22.75 -35.35
C ALA A 64 10.39 22.46 -33.93
N LYS A 65 11.14 21.37 -33.75
CA LYS A 65 11.78 21.05 -32.45
C LYS A 65 12.77 22.14 -32.05
N MET A 66 13.62 22.60 -32.98
CA MET A 66 14.57 23.69 -32.72
C MET A 66 13.86 25.02 -32.43
N ASN A 67 12.97 25.44 -33.34
CA ASN A 67 12.41 26.79 -33.31
C ASN A 67 11.35 26.99 -32.22
N ARG A 68 10.60 25.95 -31.85
CA ARG A 68 9.49 26.03 -30.88
C ARG A 68 9.88 25.59 -29.49
N LEU A 69 10.75 24.58 -29.40
CA LEU A 69 11.10 23.90 -28.16
C LEU A 69 12.56 24.11 -27.73
N GLY A 70 13.36 24.76 -28.56
CA GLY A 70 14.76 25.05 -28.27
C GLY A 70 15.70 23.84 -28.30
N VAL A 71 15.28 22.76 -28.96
CA VAL A 71 16.15 21.58 -29.14
C VAL A 71 17.39 22.00 -29.93
N SER A 72 18.59 21.66 -29.42
CA SER A 72 19.83 22.06 -30.06
C SER A 72 20.10 21.32 -31.37
N ALA A 73 20.67 22.00 -32.34
CA ALA A 73 21.10 21.37 -33.59
C ALA A 73 22.15 20.28 -33.30
N GLU A 74 23.03 20.50 -32.31
CA GLU A 74 24.06 19.52 -31.90
C GLU A 74 23.41 18.22 -31.39
N THR A 75 22.36 18.30 -30.55
CA THR A 75 21.62 17.16 -30.05
C THR A 75 20.99 16.36 -31.19
N LEU A 76 20.34 17.06 -32.14
CA LEU A 76 19.75 16.41 -33.30
C LEU A 76 20.76 15.73 -34.22
N ILE A 77 21.96 16.32 -34.41
CA ILE A 77 23.03 15.72 -35.22
C ILE A 77 23.64 14.51 -34.50
N LYS A 78 23.94 14.63 -33.22
CA LYS A 78 24.67 13.61 -32.45
C LYS A 78 23.77 12.41 -32.06
N PHE A 79 22.58 12.68 -31.63
CA PHE A 79 21.67 11.65 -31.06
C PHE A 79 20.46 11.34 -31.93
N GLY A 80 20.12 12.23 -32.87
CA GLY A 80 18.98 12.14 -33.75
C GLY A 80 17.67 12.58 -33.09
N ALA A 81 16.63 12.74 -33.90
CA ALA A 81 15.31 13.20 -33.43
C ALA A 81 14.63 12.22 -32.46
N VAL A 82 14.97 10.93 -32.53
CA VAL A 82 14.43 9.87 -31.66
C VAL A 82 15.53 9.46 -30.69
N SER A 83 15.64 10.20 -29.59
CA SER A 83 16.60 9.98 -28.51
C SER A 83 16.06 10.54 -27.19
N GLU A 84 16.61 10.07 -26.08
CA GLU A 84 16.23 10.58 -24.76
C GLU A 84 16.70 12.02 -24.57
N GLU A 85 17.85 12.37 -25.16
CA GLU A 85 18.37 13.73 -25.17
C GLU A 85 17.42 14.70 -25.89
N THR A 86 16.92 14.32 -27.07
CA THR A 86 15.92 15.13 -27.79
C THR A 86 14.62 15.23 -27.01
N ALA A 87 14.12 14.13 -26.42
CA ALA A 87 12.93 14.14 -25.61
C ALA A 87 13.11 15.03 -24.36
N LYS A 88 14.29 14.99 -23.72
CA LYS A 88 14.63 15.86 -22.61
C LYS A 88 14.54 17.34 -22.99
N GLU A 89 15.26 17.75 -24.02
CA GLU A 89 15.26 19.15 -24.46
C GLU A 89 13.86 19.61 -24.91
N MET A 90 13.07 18.74 -25.56
CA MET A 90 11.68 19.02 -25.90
C MET A 90 10.83 19.30 -24.68
N ALA A 91 10.98 18.53 -23.59
CA ALA A 91 10.25 18.73 -22.35
C ALA A 91 10.68 20.01 -21.62
N GLU A 92 12.00 20.23 -21.52
CA GLU A 92 12.58 21.41 -20.88
C GLU A 92 12.20 22.72 -21.60
N GLY A 93 12.12 22.69 -22.93
CA GLY A 93 11.73 23.82 -23.75
C GLY A 93 10.29 24.31 -23.55
N LEU A 94 9.44 23.50 -22.91
CA LEU A 94 8.08 23.87 -22.53
C LEU A 94 7.99 24.58 -21.17
N ILE A 95 9.01 24.51 -20.34
CA ILE A 95 9.02 25.12 -19.00
C ILE A 95 9.25 26.61 -19.15
N LYS A 96 8.14 27.35 -19.29
CA LYS A 96 8.09 28.82 -19.47
C LYS A 96 6.95 29.42 -18.65
N GLY A 97 7.18 30.62 -18.10
CA GLY A 97 6.15 31.29 -17.28
C GLY A 97 5.74 30.42 -16.08
N ASP A 98 4.45 30.13 -15.95
CA ASP A 98 3.88 29.38 -14.84
C ASP A 98 3.90 27.85 -15.07
N VAL A 99 4.44 27.35 -16.19
CA VAL A 99 4.47 25.93 -16.49
C VAL A 99 5.49 25.22 -15.60
N THR A 100 5.03 24.33 -14.75
CA THR A 100 5.83 23.54 -13.81
C THR A 100 5.91 22.06 -14.16
N VAL A 101 5.05 21.61 -15.08
CA VAL A 101 4.97 20.22 -15.55
C VAL A 101 5.02 20.21 -17.07
N SER A 102 5.83 19.33 -17.66
CA SER A 102 5.80 19.11 -19.10
C SER A 102 6.00 17.65 -19.46
N VAL A 103 5.46 17.27 -20.63
CA VAL A 103 5.63 15.94 -21.23
C VAL A 103 6.02 16.10 -22.69
N SER A 104 7.01 15.34 -23.12
CA SER A 104 7.39 15.26 -24.52
C SER A 104 7.36 13.81 -25.02
N THR A 105 7.07 13.65 -26.33
CA THR A 105 7.10 12.36 -27.00
C THR A 105 7.80 12.49 -28.36
N THR A 106 8.81 11.66 -28.62
CA THR A 106 9.45 11.54 -29.93
C THR A 106 9.72 10.06 -30.25
N GLY A 107 9.50 9.61 -31.50
CA GLY A 107 9.61 8.19 -31.78
C GLY A 107 9.34 7.80 -33.23
N ILE A 108 9.47 6.51 -33.52
CA ILE A 108 9.29 5.87 -34.82
C ILE A 108 8.01 5.03 -34.77
N ALA A 109 6.91 5.59 -35.27
CA ALA A 109 5.64 4.88 -35.30
C ALA A 109 5.51 3.88 -36.46
N GLY A 110 6.45 3.89 -37.43
CA GLY A 110 6.44 3.00 -38.60
C GLY A 110 5.41 3.38 -39.66
N PRO A 111 5.27 2.52 -40.72
CA PRO A 111 5.97 1.25 -40.91
C PRO A 111 7.44 1.38 -41.33
N THR A 112 7.90 2.55 -41.74
CA THR A 112 9.28 2.87 -42.17
C THR A 112 10.02 3.68 -41.10
N GLY A 113 11.32 3.92 -41.31
CA GLY A 113 12.14 4.81 -40.44
C GLY A 113 12.85 4.09 -39.28
N GLY A 114 12.65 2.78 -39.13
CA GLY A 114 13.39 1.99 -38.12
C GLY A 114 14.79 1.60 -38.62
N THR A 115 15.73 1.48 -37.66
CA THR A 115 17.07 0.91 -37.84
C THR A 115 17.26 -0.27 -36.87
N VAL A 116 18.38 -0.99 -36.97
CA VAL A 116 18.71 -2.06 -36.01
C VAL A 116 18.81 -1.52 -34.58
N GLU A 117 19.36 -0.32 -34.40
CA GLU A 117 19.54 0.30 -33.09
C GLU A 117 18.27 0.97 -32.56
N LYS A 118 17.43 1.46 -33.47
CA LYS A 118 16.15 2.13 -33.19
C LYS A 118 15.06 1.53 -34.07
N PRO A 119 14.57 0.32 -33.75
CA PRO A 119 13.53 -0.34 -34.55
C PRO A 119 12.21 0.45 -34.52
N VAL A 120 11.31 0.13 -35.47
CA VAL A 120 9.93 0.64 -35.45
C VAL A 120 9.30 0.34 -34.07
N GLY A 121 8.63 1.33 -33.51
CA GLY A 121 8.09 1.29 -32.16
C GLY A 121 9.00 1.89 -31.08
N THR A 122 10.24 2.28 -31.42
CA THR A 122 11.10 3.01 -30.49
C THR A 122 10.52 4.39 -30.21
N VAL A 123 10.25 4.69 -28.94
CA VAL A 123 9.72 5.97 -28.48
C VAL A 123 10.51 6.45 -27.27
N CYS A 124 10.91 7.70 -27.28
CA CYS A 124 11.56 8.38 -26.17
C CYS A 124 10.60 9.44 -25.59
N PHE A 125 10.54 9.46 -24.30
CA PHE A 125 9.70 10.35 -23.49
C PHE A 125 10.56 11.25 -22.64
N GLY A 126 10.14 12.50 -22.48
CA GLY A 126 10.69 13.44 -21.50
C GLY A 126 9.58 13.95 -20.58
N PHE A 127 9.88 14.05 -19.31
CA PHE A 127 8.97 14.54 -18.27
C PHE A 127 9.73 15.56 -17.42
N CYS A 128 9.26 16.78 -17.34
CA CYS A 128 9.84 17.77 -16.45
C CYS A 128 8.83 18.12 -15.34
N LEU A 129 9.26 18.03 -14.09
CA LEU A 129 8.49 18.34 -12.90
C LEU A 129 9.33 19.22 -11.98
N ASN A 130 8.87 20.40 -11.65
CA ASN A 130 9.56 21.34 -10.74
C ASN A 130 11.07 21.50 -11.05
N GLY A 131 11.40 21.60 -12.34
CA GLY A 131 12.81 21.77 -12.80
C GLY A 131 13.67 20.49 -12.83
N LYS A 132 13.11 19.34 -12.45
CA LYS A 132 13.77 18.04 -12.62
C LYS A 132 13.23 17.35 -13.86
N THR A 133 14.15 16.90 -14.75
CA THR A 133 13.78 16.21 -15.99
C THR A 133 14.12 14.73 -15.91
N PHE A 134 13.15 13.91 -16.26
CA PHE A 134 13.24 12.45 -16.35
C PHE A 134 13.06 12.05 -17.82
N THR A 135 13.80 11.05 -18.26
CA THR A 135 13.64 10.49 -19.62
C THR A 135 13.40 9.00 -19.54
N GLU A 136 12.73 8.46 -20.54
CA GLU A 136 12.52 7.03 -20.66
C GLU A 136 12.39 6.61 -22.11
N ARG A 137 13.01 5.49 -22.49
CA ARG A 137 12.91 4.89 -23.80
C ARG A 137 12.09 3.60 -23.73
N GLN A 138 11.09 3.47 -24.58
CA GLN A 138 10.28 2.27 -24.73
C GLN A 138 10.27 1.77 -26.16
N ILE A 139 9.98 0.47 -26.36
CA ILE A 139 9.77 -0.13 -27.67
C ILE A 139 8.42 -0.81 -27.69
N PHE A 140 7.49 -0.26 -28.47
CA PHE A 140 6.13 -0.80 -28.63
C PHE A 140 6.02 -1.60 -29.92
N SER A 141 5.29 -2.70 -29.88
CA SER A 141 4.96 -3.51 -31.05
C SER A 141 3.54 -3.19 -31.54
N GLY A 142 3.30 -3.35 -32.84
CA GLY A 142 1.98 -3.19 -33.45
C GLY A 142 2.00 -2.32 -34.71
N THR A 143 0.81 -1.97 -35.18
CA THR A 143 0.60 -1.03 -36.27
C THR A 143 0.99 0.39 -35.85
N ARG A 144 1.10 1.30 -36.81
CA ARG A 144 1.37 2.72 -36.55
C ARG A 144 0.36 3.34 -35.57
N GLU A 145 -0.91 3.00 -35.73
CA GLU A 145 -1.98 3.49 -34.84
C GLU A 145 -1.82 2.94 -33.41
N GLU A 146 -1.59 1.63 -33.27
CA GLU A 146 -1.37 0.98 -31.96
C GLU A 146 -0.12 1.52 -31.26
N ILE A 147 0.98 1.78 -31.98
CA ILE A 147 2.20 2.35 -31.40
C ILE A 147 1.91 3.76 -30.89
N ARG A 148 1.21 4.60 -31.65
CA ARG A 148 0.84 5.95 -31.20
C ARG A 148 -0.04 5.92 -29.97
N LYS A 149 -1.09 5.08 -29.97
CA LYS A 149 -2.00 4.89 -28.83
C LYS A 149 -1.23 4.42 -27.59
N LYS A 150 -0.42 3.36 -27.71
CA LYS A 150 0.42 2.85 -26.61
C LYS A 150 1.39 3.90 -26.07
N SER A 151 1.95 4.74 -26.95
CA SER A 151 2.83 5.84 -26.56
C SER A 151 2.08 6.90 -25.76
N THR A 152 0.87 7.25 -26.16
CA THR A 152 0.01 8.19 -25.45
C THR A 152 -0.40 7.64 -24.07
N ASP A 153 -0.82 6.39 -24.01
CA ASP A 153 -1.21 5.73 -22.75
C ASP A 153 -0.01 5.62 -21.80
N PHE A 154 1.17 5.29 -22.32
CA PHE A 154 2.40 5.27 -21.52
C PHE A 154 2.80 6.66 -21.00
N ALA A 155 2.66 7.71 -21.81
CA ALA A 155 2.94 9.08 -21.38
C ALA A 155 2.07 9.46 -20.17
N PHE A 156 0.77 9.17 -20.21
CA PHE A 156 -0.12 9.38 -19.07
C PHE A 156 0.21 8.52 -17.87
N TYR A 157 0.51 7.24 -18.08
CA TYR A 157 0.87 6.34 -17.00
C TYR A 157 2.13 6.80 -16.26
N LYS A 158 3.19 7.12 -17.00
CA LYS A 158 4.43 7.61 -16.40
C LYS A 158 4.26 8.96 -15.72
N LEU A 159 3.52 9.86 -16.34
CA LEU A 159 3.20 11.16 -15.75
C LEU A 159 2.41 10.98 -14.45
N TYR A 160 1.41 10.07 -14.43
CA TYR A 160 0.67 9.74 -13.22
C TYR A 160 1.61 9.26 -12.10
N LEU A 161 2.52 8.31 -12.39
CA LEU A 161 3.46 7.80 -11.40
C LEU A 161 4.36 8.90 -10.83
N LEU A 162 4.89 9.78 -11.71
CA LEU A 162 5.75 10.90 -11.29
C LEU A 162 4.99 11.93 -10.46
N LEU A 163 3.79 12.34 -10.91
CA LEU A 163 2.94 13.29 -10.19
C LEU A 163 2.45 12.72 -8.86
N SER A 164 2.03 11.46 -8.83
CA SER A 164 1.61 10.81 -7.60
C SER A 164 2.73 10.74 -6.56
N LYS A 165 3.97 10.47 -7.00
CA LYS A 165 5.13 10.46 -6.12
C LYS A 165 5.45 11.84 -5.53
N GLU A 166 5.28 12.92 -6.32
CA GLU A 166 5.70 14.28 -5.94
C GLU A 166 4.58 15.08 -5.25
N PHE A 167 3.32 14.90 -5.69
CA PHE A 167 2.19 15.78 -5.34
C PHE A 167 1.00 15.07 -4.70
N SER A 168 0.95 13.75 -4.68
CA SER A 168 -0.07 13.11 -3.85
C SER A 168 0.22 13.49 -2.41
N LYS A 169 -0.61 14.40 -1.88
CA LYS A 169 -0.73 14.56 -0.44
C LYS A 169 -0.97 13.16 0.11
N SER A 170 -0.34 12.83 1.23
CA SER A 170 -0.40 11.56 1.94
C SER A 170 -1.82 11.02 2.24
N ASP A 171 -2.86 11.64 1.70
CA ASP A 171 -4.27 11.33 1.95
C ASP A 171 -4.89 10.32 0.98
N ASP A 172 -4.24 9.98 -0.15
CA ASP A 172 -4.71 8.95 -1.10
C ASP A 172 -3.93 7.63 -1.02
N ASN A 173 -3.43 7.30 0.15
CA ASN A 173 -3.01 5.93 0.46
C ASN A 173 -4.25 5.08 0.74
N ASP A 174 -4.86 4.66 -0.32
CA ASP A 174 -6.13 3.99 -0.38
C ASP A 174 -6.17 2.70 0.41
N VAL A 175 -6.97 2.72 1.50
CA VAL A 175 -7.56 1.49 2.05
C VAL A 175 -8.40 0.76 1.00
N LEU A 176 -8.86 1.42 -0.05
CA LEU A 176 -9.53 0.81 -1.21
C LEU A 176 -8.61 -0.15 -1.99
N LYS A 177 -7.30 0.06 -2.02
CA LYS A 177 -6.36 -0.98 -2.47
C LYS A 177 -6.33 -2.18 -1.54
N LEU A 178 -6.79 -2.03 -0.32
CA LEU A 178 -6.95 -3.11 0.65
C LEU A 178 -8.18 -3.98 0.33
N SER A 179 -9.23 -3.40 -0.26
CA SER A 179 -10.42 -4.15 -0.74
C SER A 179 -10.21 -4.76 -2.13
N ASP A 180 -9.35 -4.15 -2.94
CA ASP A 180 -8.94 -4.65 -4.26
C ASP A 180 -7.92 -5.79 -4.19
N ILE A 181 -7.58 -6.27 -2.98
CA ILE A 181 -6.88 -7.54 -2.85
C ILE A 181 -7.82 -8.61 -3.42
N GLU A 182 -7.61 -8.98 -4.67
CA GLU A 182 -8.22 -10.14 -5.35
C GLU A 182 -7.97 -11.46 -4.58
N ASN A 183 -7.15 -11.40 -3.54
CA ASN A 183 -6.90 -12.49 -2.64
C ASN A 183 -8.16 -12.75 -1.79
N LYS A 184 -8.91 -13.79 -2.18
CA LYS A 184 -10.10 -14.27 -1.48
C LYS A 184 -9.83 -14.78 -0.06
N ASP A 185 -8.59 -14.74 0.42
CA ASP A 185 -8.27 -15.18 1.78
C ASP A 185 -8.81 -14.16 2.80
N PRO A 186 -9.66 -14.61 3.73
CA PRO A 186 -10.33 -13.75 4.70
C PRO A 186 -9.36 -13.02 5.64
N LEU A 187 -8.16 -13.57 5.86
CA LEU A 187 -7.17 -13.05 6.80
C LEU A 187 -6.03 -12.26 6.14
N ALA A 188 -6.07 -12.07 4.80
CA ALA A 188 -5.07 -11.31 4.06
C ALA A 188 -5.28 -9.80 4.22
N PHE A 189 -4.18 -9.05 4.37
CA PHE A 189 -4.18 -7.60 4.46
C PHE A 189 -2.93 -7.00 3.81
N TYR A 190 -3.02 -5.72 3.50
CA TYR A 190 -1.93 -4.93 2.96
C TYR A 190 -1.05 -4.38 4.07
N VAL A 191 0.26 -4.58 3.96
CA VAL A 191 1.23 -4.06 4.93
C VAL A 191 1.66 -2.65 4.55
N GLY A 192 2.01 -2.44 3.29
CA GLY A 192 2.51 -1.18 2.81
C GLY A 192 3.28 -1.33 1.49
N ARG A 193 3.99 -0.28 1.10
CA ARG A 193 4.78 -0.23 -0.13
C ARG A 193 6.26 -0.07 0.18
N THR A 194 7.12 -0.82 -0.52
CA THR A 194 8.57 -0.65 -0.43
C THR A 194 9.03 0.63 -1.15
N ASP A 195 10.26 1.09 -0.87
CA ASP A 195 10.86 2.22 -1.61
C ASP A 195 11.07 1.91 -3.10
N ALA A 196 11.13 0.63 -3.47
CA ALA A 196 11.15 0.20 -4.87
C ALA A 196 9.78 0.29 -5.56
N GLY A 197 8.72 0.65 -4.83
CA GLY A 197 7.35 0.77 -5.34
C GLY A 197 6.58 -0.55 -5.35
N GLU A 198 7.09 -1.60 -4.70
CA GLU A 198 6.43 -2.91 -4.61
C GLU A 198 5.41 -2.91 -3.47
N ASP A 199 4.21 -3.38 -3.75
CA ASP A 199 3.17 -3.57 -2.74
C ASP A 199 3.41 -4.85 -1.93
N VAL A 200 3.39 -4.73 -0.60
CA VAL A 200 3.63 -5.83 0.34
C VAL A 200 2.31 -6.26 0.97
N PHE A 201 1.92 -7.48 0.70
CA PHE A 201 0.76 -8.12 1.28
C PHE A 201 1.17 -9.27 2.20
N THR A 202 0.35 -9.56 3.19
CA THR A 202 0.53 -10.69 4.08
C THR A 202 -0.81 -11.24 4.56
N ASN A 203 -0.75 -12.27 5.40
CA ASN A 203 -1.92 -12.97 5.90
C ASN A 203 -1.69 -13.39 7.35
N LEU A 204 -2.64 -13.14 8.24
CA LEU A 204 -2.52 -13.57 9.66
C LEU A 204 -2.32 -15.08 9.80
N LYS A 205 -2.87 -15.86 8.89
CA LYS A 205 -2.65 -17.30 8.83
C LYS A 205 -1.17 -17.67 8.65
N ASP A 206 -0.41 -16.88 7.88
CA ASP A 206 1.02 -17.10 7.67
C ASP A 206 1.85 -16.53 8.84
N LEU A 207 1.49 -15.34 9.32
CA LEU A 207 2.16 -14.67 10.42
C LEU A 207 1.97 -15.38 11.78
N ALA A 208 0.88 -16.12 11.97
CA ALA A 208 0.35 -16.63 13.22
C ALA A 208 -0.05 -15.51 14.20
N ASN A 209 0.91 -14.79 14.76
CA ASN A 209 0.73 -13.63 15.62
C ASN A 209 1.61 -12.48 15.13
N LEU A 210 1.24 -11.25 15.44
CA LEU A 210 1.97 -10.04 15.00
C LEU A 210 2.27 -9.14 16.19
N LEU A 211 3.56 -8.83 16.39
CA LEU A 211 4.02 -7.83 17.35
C LEU A 211 4.32 -6.52 16.63
N ILE A 212 3.76 -5.41 17.13
CA ILE A 212 3.93 -4.07 16.60
C ILE A 212 4.62 -3.22 17.68
N GLY A 213 5.71 -2.55 17.33
CA GLY A 213 6.44 -1.71 18.29
C GLY A 213 7.02 -0.46 17.63
N GLY A 214 7.34 0.53 18.47
CA GLY A 214 7.96 1.79 18.07
C GLY A 214 7.49 2.97 18.89
N ALA A 215 8.15 4.12 18.77
CA ALA A 215 7.85 5.33 19.53
C ALA A 215 6.39 5.82 19.31
N SER A 216 5.89 6.65 20.20
CA SER A 216 4.55 7.25 20.08
C SER A 216 4.47 8.16 18.84
N GLY A 217 3.31 8.17 18.17
CA GLY A 217 3.07 9.01 16.99
C GLY A 217 3.71 8.52 15.68
N THR A 218 4.33 7.33 15.66
CA THR A 218 5.04 6.81 14.47
C THR A 218 4.15 6.11 13.44
N GLY A 219 2.85 5.88 13.74
CA GLY A 219 1.90 5.27 12.80
C GLY A 219 1.36 3.89 13.21
N LYS A 220 1.72 3.37 14.39
CA LYS A 220 1.28 2.04 14.86
C LYS A 220 -0.24 1.86 14.90
N SER A 221 -0.96 2.79 15.55
CA SER A 221 -2.42 2.73 15.65
C SER A 221 -3.10 2.83 14.28
N ALA A 222 -2.58 3.67 13.37
CA ALA A 222 -3.07 3.75 12.00
C ALA A 222 -2.92 2.40 11.26
N PHE A 223 -1.79 1.73 11.44
CA PHE A 223 -1.56 0.41 10.85
C PHE A 223 -2.54 -0.64 11.38
N ILE A 224 -2.78 -0.67 12.69
CA ILE A 224 -3.74 -1.61 13.29
C ILE A 224 -5.15 -1.33 12.77
N ARG A 225 -5.57 -0.06 12.70
CA ARG A 225 -6.87 0.33 12.14
C ARG A 225 -7.01 -0.13 10.68
N ASN A 226 -5.95 -0.02 9.87
CA ASN A 226 -5.94 -0.52 8.49
C ASN A 226 -6.17 -2.04 8.44
N ILE A 227 -5.51 -2.81 9.30
CA ILE A 227 -5.73 -4.25 9.41
C ILE A 227 -7.19 -4.54 9.78
N LEU A 228 -7.71 -3.90 10.84
CA LEU A 228 -9.07 -4.13 11.34
C LEU A 228 -10.12 -3.82 10.28
N ILE A 229 -10.03 -2.67 9.62
CA ILE A 229 -10.97 -2.28 8.56
C ILE A 229 -10.89 -3.24 7.38
N THR A 230 -9.69 -3.64 6.96
CA THR A 230 -9.53 -4.62 5.87
C THR A 230 -10.21 -5.94 6.19
N LEU A 231 -9.98 -6.46 7.39
CA LEU A 231 -10.59 -7.72 7.83
C LEU A 231 -12.12 -7.61 7.93
N LEU A 232 -12.63 -6.50 8.46
CA LEU A 232 -14.07 -6.27 8.63
C LEU A 232 -14.80 -6.08 7.31
N LEU A 233 -14.21 -5.41 6.33
CA LEU A 233 -14.81 -5.22 5.00
C LEU A 233 -14.90 -6.54 4.20
N LYS A 234 -13.99 -7.48 4.47
CA LYS A 234 -13.90 -8.77 3.76
C LYS A 234 -14.73 -9.87 4.38
N ASN A 235 -15.09 -9.77 5.66
CA ASN A 235 -15.65 -10.87 6.43
C ASN A 235 -16.97 -10.50 7.12
N LYS A 236 -17.89 -11.44 7.09
CA LYS A 236 -19.14 -11.36 7.85
C LYS A 236 -18.92 -11.64 9.35
N PRO A 237 -19.87 -11.27 10.21
CA PRO A 237 -19.79 -11.61 11.64
C PRO A 237 -19.69 -13.10 11.96
N SER A 238 -20.18 -13.97 11.08
CA SER A 238 -20.02 -15.43 11.20
C SER A 238 -18.65 -15.96 10.83
N GLU A 239 -17.80 -15.14 10.18
CA GLU A 239 -16.51 -15.55 9.63
C GLU A 239 -15.33 -15.03 10.47
N ILE A 240 -15.50 -13.87 11.12
CA ILE A 240 -14.46 -13.25 11.96
C ILE A 240 -15.07 -12.63 13.23
N SER A 241 -14.40 -12.83 14.36
CA SER A 241 -14.68 -12.19 15.64
C SER A 241 -13.47 -11.38 16.10
N LEU A 242 -13.68 -10.14 16.50
CA LEU A 242 -12.64 -9.22 16.99
C LEU A 242 -12.75 -9.08 18.50
N VAL A 243 -11.65 -9.27 19.19
CA VAL A 243 -11.49 -8.87 20.60
C VAL A 243 -10.56 -7.68 20.66
N LEU A 244 -10.99 -6.58 21.22
CA LEU A 244 -10.25 -5.33 21.28
C LEU A 244 -9.95 -5.00 22.72
N ALA A 245 -8.68 -4.82 23.08
CA ALA A 245 -8.22 -4.38 24.39
C ALA A 245 -7.40 -3.08 24.24
N ASP A 246 -7.79 -2.06 24.99
CA ASP A 246 -7.16 -0.73 24.99
C ASP A 246 -7.28 -0.12 26.39
N PRO A 247 -6.18 -0.07 27.17
CA PRO A 247 -6.21 0.42 28.54
C PRO A 247 -6.58 1.91 28.62
N LYS A 248 -6.28 2.68 27.58
CA LYS A 248 -6.58 4.12 27.50
C LYS A 248 -7.99 4.40 26.96
N ASN A 249 -8.64 3.41 26.36
CA ASN A 249 -9.98 3.52 25.77
C ASN A 249 -10.12 4.67 24.76
N VAL A 250 -9.13 4.86 23.90
CA VAL A 250 -9.08 5.94 22.89
C VAL A 250 -9.14 5.40 21.48
N GLU A 251 -8.39 4.32 21.20
CA GLU A 251 -8.10 3.89 19.83
C GLU A 251 -9.23 3.11 19.17
N TYR A 252 -10.05 2.35 19.91
CA TYR A 252 -11.00 1.40 19.33
C TYR A 252 -12.48 1.67 19.65
N ASN A 253 -12.81 2.82 20.25
CA ASN A 253 -14.19 3.14 20.60
C ASN A 253 -15.12 3.20 19.39
N ASP A 254 -14.62 3.63 18.23
CA ASP A 254 -15.40 3.73 17.00
C ASP A 254 -15.86 2.35 16.47
N PHE A 255 -15.16 1.27 16.86
CA PHE A 255 -15.51 -0.10 16.49
C PHE A 255 -16.63 -0.69 17.35
N VAL A 256 -17.00 -0.06 18.45
CA VAL A 256 -18.17 -0.46 19.26
C VAL A 256 -19.45 -0.28 18.43
N GLY A 257 -20.33 -1.26 18.47
CA GLY A 257 -21.53 -1.32 17.61
C GLY A 257 -21.37 -2.19 16.37
N ILE A 258 -20.15 -2.62 16.03
CA ILE A 258 -19.89 -3.60 14.96
C ILE A 258 -20.17 -5.01 15.48
N LYS A 259 -20.99 -5.78 14.77
CA LYS A 259 -21.41 -7.14 15.18
C LYS A 259 -20.27 -8.14 15.34
N ASN A 260 -19.14 -7.89 14.69
CA ASN A 260 -17.92 -8.71 14.80
C ASN A 260 -17.17 -8.49 16.13
N VAL A 261 -17.46 -7.41 16.87
CA VAL A 261 -16.72 -7.06 18.10
C VAL A 261 -17.29 -7.87 19.28
N TYR A 262 -16.40 -8.62 19.92
CA TYR A 262 -16.73 -9.49 21.04
C TYR A 262 -17.39 -8.72 22.19
N ARG A 263 -18.57 -9.23 22.65
CA ARG A 263 -19.39 -8.59 23.68
C ARG A 263 -19.71 -7.10 23.43
N ASN A 264 -19.49 -6.62 22.19
CA ASN A 264 -19.71 -5.23 21.79
C ASN A 264 -19.01 -4.20 22.70
N LYS A 265 -17.82 -4.52 23.19
CA LYS A 265 -17.05 -3.64 24.08
C LYS A 265 -15.55 -3.71 23.81
N VAL A 266 -14.82 -2.66 24.23
CA VAL A 266 -13.36 -2.64 24.34
C VAL A 266 -12.98 -2.97 25.78
N LEU A 267 -12.06 -3.93 25.99
CA LEU A 267 -11.53 -4.34 27.28
C LEU A 267 -10.51 -3.32 27.77
N LYS A 268 -10.51 -2.97 29.08
CA LYS A 268 -9.72 -1.83 29.55
C LYS A 268 -8.71 -2.17 30.65
N ASN A 269 -8.93 -3.23 31.40
CA ASN A 269 -8.09 -3.59 32.53
C ASN A 269 -7.54 -5.00 32.41
N SER A 270 -6.47 -5.29 33.15
CA SER A 270 -5.75 -6.56 33.07
C SER A 270 -6.63 -7.76 33.41
N ASP A 271 -7.53 -7.63 34.38
CA ASP A 271 -8.40 -8.74 34.79
C ASP A 271 -9.35 -9.14 33.66
N GLU A 272 -10.01 -8.17 33.00
CA GLU A 272 -10.88 -8.45 31.86
C GLU A 272 -10.13 -9.09 30.70
N VAL A 273 -8.91 -8.62 30.42
CA VAL A 273 -8.08 -9.13 29.32
C VAL A 273 -7.62 -10.56 29.62
N ILE A 274 -7.11 -10.82 30.82
CA ILE A 274 -6.67 -12.16 31.25
C ILE A 274 -7.85 -13.14 31.27
N GLU A 275 -9.01 -12.73 31.78
CA GLU A 275 -10.23 -13.55 31.77
C GLU A 275 -10.61 -13.93 30.33
N MET A 276 -10.66 -12.97 29.42
CA MET A 276 -10.98 -13.19 28.01
C MET A 276 -9.96 -14.10 27.31
N LEU A 277 -8.66 -13.92 27.59
CA LEU A 277 -7.61 -14.80 27.03
C LEU A 277 -7.82 -16.25 27.51
N ASN A 278 -8.14 -16.45 28.79
CA ASN A 278 -8.43 -17.76 29.37
C ASN A 278 -9.76 -18.37 28.82
N GLU A 279 -10.78 -17.57 28.60
CA GLU A 279 -12.01 -18.04 27.92
C GLU A 279 -11.71 -18.49 26.48
N THR A 280 -10.94 -17.69 25.74
CA THR A 280 -10.53 -18.04 24.37
C THR A 280 -9.66 -19.29 24.34
N TYR A 281 -8.80 -19.49 25.34
CA TYR A 281 -8.03 -20.73 25.48
C TYR A 281 -8.95 -21.96 25.69
N LYS A 282 -9.97 -21.84 26.53
CA LYS A 282 -10.98 -22.92 26.71
C LYS A 282 -11.72 -23.20 25.39
N GLU A 283 -12.13 -22.17 24.66
CA GLU A 283 -12.74 -22.33 23.33
C GLU A 283 -11.79 -23.05 22.36
N MET A 284 -10.52 -22.66 22.32
CA MET A 284 -9.50 -23.33 21.54
C MET A 284 -9.45 -24.84 21.81
N GLN A 285 -9.50 -25.24 23.08
CA GLN A 285 -9.51 -26.65 23.48
C GLN A 285 -10.76 -27.38 22.98
N VAL A 286 -11.91 -26.71 22.97
CA VAL A 286 -13.17 -27.25 22.41
C VAL A 286 -13.04 -27.45 20.91
N ARG A 287 -12.45 -26.47 20.18
CA ARG A 287 -12.20 -26.58 18.74
C ARG A 287 -11.30 -27.78 18.43
N TYR A 288 -10.20 -27.97 19.16
CA TYR A 288 -9.30 -29.13 18.97
C TYR A 288 -10.00 -30.47 19.22
N LYS A 289 -10.83 -30.60 20.25
CA LYS A 289 -11.63 -31.80 20.48
C LYS A 289 -12.54 -32.09 19.27
N ARG A 290 -13.15 -31.04 18.71
CA ARG A 290 -14.03 -31.16 17.54
C ARG A 290 -13.25 -31.54 16.29
N PHE A 291 -12.07 -30.94 16.04
CA PHE A 291 -11.18 -31.29 14.92
C PHE A 291 -10.78 -32.76 14.96
N LYS A 292 -10.40 -33.25 16.15
CA LYS A 292 -10.09 -34.66 16.34
C LYS A 292 -11.28 -35.57 16.02
N HIS A 293 -12.48 -35.19 16.45
CA HIS A 293 -13.70 -35.98 16.22
C HIS A 293 -14.05 -36.11 14.72
N VAL A 294 -13.82 -35.07 13.94
CA VAL A 294 -14.11 -35.07 12.48
C VAL A 294 -12.87 -35.33 11.63
N SER A 295 -11.75 -35.70 12.25
CA SER A 295 -10.48 -36.04 11.57
C SER A 295 -9.90 -34.93 10.68
N VAL A 296 -9.97 -33.67 11.13
CA VAL A 296 -9.34 -32.52 10.47
C VAL A 296 -8.20 -31.95 11.34
N ARG A 297 -7.29 -31.19 10.75
CA ARG A 297 -6.07 -30.71 11.41
C ARG A 297 -6.18 -29.26 11.93
N ASN A 298 -7.06 -28.47 11.34
CA ASN A 298 -7.16 -27.03 11.62
C ASN A 298 -8.55 -26.48 11.28
N VAL A 299 -8.78 -25.23 11.66
CA VAL A 299 -10.04 -24.51 11.43
C VAL A 299 -10.40 -24.40 9.95
N TYR A 300 -9.42 -24.26 9.06
CA TYR A 300 -9.68 -24.15 7.62
C TYR A 300 -10.27 -25.45 7.07
N GLU A 301 -9.63 -26.59 7.34
CA GLU A 301 -10.14 -27.92 6.95
C GLU A 301 -11.52 -28.20 7.59
N TYR A 302 -11.71 -27.80 8.86
CA TYR A 302 -12.98 -27.91 9.54
C TYR A 302 -14.07 -27.09 8.83
N ASN A 303 -13.82 -25.81 8.57
CA ASN A 303 -14.80 -24.93 7.95
C ASN A 303 -15.17 -25.37 6.53
N GLN A 304 -14.21 -25.87 5.74
CA GLN A 304 -14.50 -26.46 4.42
C GLN A 304 -15.42 -27.66 4.53
N SER A 305 -15.14 -28.56 5.47
CA SER A 305 -16.00 -29.73 5.75
C SER A 305 -17.37 -29.31 6.29
N ALA A 306 -17.41 -28.34 7.19
CA ALA A 306 -18.64 -27.83 7.78
C ALA A 306 -19.57 -27.22 6.73
N ILE A 307 -19.05 -26.40 5.82
CA ILE A 307 -19.81 -25.81 4.70
C ILE A 307 -20.40 -26.93 3.82
N THR A 308 -19.59 -27.92 3.44
CA THR A 308 -20.03 -29.04 2.60
C THR A 308 -21.15 -29.85 3.25
N ASN A 309 -21.13 -30.01 4.58
CA ASN A 309 -22.06 -30.82 5.35
C ASN A 309 -23.19 -30.01 6.00
N GLY A 310 -23.33 -28.71 5.73
CA GLY A 310 -24.34 -27.84 6.31
C GLY A 310 -24.20 -27.65 7.83
N MET A 311 -22.99 -27.78 8.37
CA MET A 311 -22.68 -27.58 9.78
C MET A 311 -22.21 -26.14 10.06
N PRO A 312 -22.35 -25.64 11.29
CA PRO A 312 -21.82 -24.33 11.67
C PRO A 312 -20.31 -24.27 11.51
N VAL A 313 -19.82 -23.16 10.92
CA VAL A 313 -18.39 -22.82 10.82
C VAL A 313 -17.89 -22.18 12.10
N TYR A 314 -16.59 -22.30 12.37
CA TYR A 314 -15.94 -21.53 13.43
C TYR A 314 -15.41 -20.21 12.85
N PRO A 315 -15.75 -19.05 13.45
CA PRO A 315 -15.13 -17.78 13.07
C PRO A 315 -13.64 -17.77 13.43
N TYR A 316 -12.84 -17.06 12.63
CA TYR A 316 -11.50 -16.69 13.07
C TYR A 316 -11.61 -15.67 14.21
N VAL A 317 -10.79 -15.82 15.24
CA VAL A 317 -10.75 -14.90 16.39
C VAL A 317 -9.47 -14.07 16.31
N ILE A 318 -9.61 -12.75 16.17
CA ILE A 318 -8.48 -11.82 16.14
C ILE A 318 -8.52 -11.02 17.44
N ILE A 319 -7.48 -11.20 18.25
CA ILE A 319 -7.32 -10.51 19.52
C ILE A 319 -6.30 -9.39 19.33
N VAL A 320 -6.73 -8.16 19.47
CA VAL A 320 -5.89 -6.96 19.38
C VAL A 320 -5.72 -6.38 20.78
N ILE A 321 -4.46 -6.28 21.21
CA ILE A 321 -4.10 -5.72 22.53
C ILE A 321 -3.23 -4.51 22.26
N ASP A 322 -3.81 -3.32 22.46
CA ASP A 322 -3.08 -2.06 22.38
C ASP A 322 -2.35 -1.83 23.68
N GLU A 323 -1.19 -1.21 23.61
CA GLU A 323 -0.30 -0.88 24.74
C GLU A 323 -0.19 -2.01 25.78
N TYR A 324 0.19 -3.19 25.31
CA TYR A 324 0.26 -4.35 26.19
C TYR A 324 1.28 -4.20 27.34
N ALA A 325 2.19 -3.22 27.26
CA ALA A 325 3.11 -2.89 28.33
C ALA A 325 2.37 -2.55 29.63
N ASP A 326 1.24 -1.83 29.55
CA ASP A 326 0.45 -1.45 30.72
C ASP A 326 -0.07 -2.70 31.44
N PHE A 327 -0.54 -3.71 30.69
CA PHE A 327 -1.01 -4.99 31.26
C PHE A 327 0.11 -5.83 31.85
N ILE A 328 1.31 -5.85 31.22
CA ILE A 328 2.50 -6.55 31.74
C ILE A 328 2.95 -5.91 33.07
N PHE A 329 2.97 -4.59 33.19
CA PHE A 329 3.40 -3.93 34.41
C PHE A 329 2.47 -4.20 35.59
N GLU A 330 1.19 -4.41 35.34
CA GLU A 330 0.22 -4.73 36.39
C GLU A 330 0.29 -6.22 36.82
N ARG A 331 0.28 -7.15 35.85
CA ARG A 331 0.12 -8.59 36.12
C ARG A 331 0.95 -9.46 35.17
N ARG A 332 2.26 -9.27 35.18
CA ARG A 332 3.20 -9.91 34.25
C ARG A 332 2.99 -11.42 34.08
N ASN A 333 3.08 -12.17 35.19
CA ASN A 333 3.09 -13.63 35.12
C ASN A 333 1.79 -14.19 34.54
N ASP A 334 0.66 -13.70 35.01
CA ASP A 334 -0.65 -14.16 34.56
C ASP A 334 -0.91 -13.79 33.10
N PHE A 335 -0.46 -12.59 32.69
CA PHE A 335 -0.62 -12.12 31.31
C PHE A 335 0.27 -12.89 30.35
N GLU A 336 1.57 -13.08 30.66
CA GLU A 336 2.49 -13.85 29.84
C GLU A 336 2.07 -15.32 29.73
N GLU A 337 1.57 -15.94 30.80
CA GLU A 337 1.05 -17.29 30.78
C GLU A 337 -0.16 -17.40 29.85
N ALA A 338 -1.14 -16.49 29.97
CA ALA A 338 -2.33 -16.49 29.13
C ALA A 338 -1.98 -16.29 27.64
N ILE A 339 -1.07 -15.36 27.31
CA ILE A 339 -0.57 -15.14 25.97
C ILE A 339 0.14 -16.38 25.43
N ASN A 340 1.05 -16.97 26.20
CA ASN A 340 1.81 -18.14 25.78
C ASN A 340 0.90 -19.35 25.47
N ASN A 341 -0.13 -19.55 26.30
CA ASN A 341 -1.11 -20.62 26.10
C ASN A 341 -1.87 -20.51 24.77
N LEU A 342 -2.22 -19.30 24.35
CA LEU A 342 -2.89 -19.05 23.07
C LEU A 342 -1.93 -19.00 21.89
N ALA A 343 -0.82 -18.26 22.01
CA ALA A 343 0.08 -17.99 20.89
C ALA A 343 0.69 -19.24 20.26
N ARG A 344 1.01 -20.26 21.09
CA ARG A 344 1.64 -21.49 20.62
C ARG A 344 0.72 -22.38 19.79
N LEU A 345 -0.57 -22.39 20.07
CA LEU A 345 -1.52 -23.33 19.47
C LEU A 345 -2.68 -22.62 18.73
N GLY A 346 -2.86 -21.33 18.91
CA GLY A 346 -3.98 -20.57 18.38
C GLY A 346 -4.14 -20.66 16.87
N LYS A 347 -3.04 -20.59 16.12
CA LYS A 347 -3.01 -20.60 14.66
C LYS A 347 -3.88 -21.70 14.04
N ALA A 348 -3.71 -22.96 14.47
CA ALA A 348 -4.48 -24.06 13.91
C ALA A 348 -5.96 -24.03 14.33
N ALA A 349 -6.27 -23.40 15.46
CA ALA A 349 -7.66 -23.16 15.89
C ALA A 349 -8.31 -21.92 15.28
N GLY A 350 -7.54 -21.12 14.47
CA GLY A 350 -8.01 -19.87 13.88
C GLY A 350 -8.04 -18.72 14.85
N ILE A 351 -7.11 -18.69 15.82
CA ILE A 351 -6.98 -17.64 16.83
C ILE A 351 -5.64 -16.95 16.61
N HIS A 352 -5.66 -15.62 16.43
CA HIS A 352 -4.50 -14.81 16.10
C HIS A 352 -4.41 -13.62 17.06
N LEU A 353 -3.19 -13.30 17.50
CA LEU A 353 -2.91 -12.18 18.38
C LEU A 353 -2.16 -11.08 17.62
N ILE A 354 -2.61 -9.86 17.79
CA ILE A 354 -1.92 -8.64 17.37
C ILE A 354 -1.67 -7.82 18.63
N MET A 355 -0.39 -7.62 18.98
CA MET A 355 -0.02 -6.83 20.15
C MET A 355 0.77 -5.60 19.75
N ASN A 356 0.49 -4.49 20.40
CA ASN A 356 1.13 -3.20 20.16
C ASN A 356 1.74 -2.63 21.45
N THR A 357 2.90 -1.96 21.32
CA THR A 357 3.50 -1.19 22.42
C THR A 357 4.37 -0.04 21.90
N HIS A 358 4.46 1.02 22.69
CA HIS A 358 5.48 2.06 22.51
C HIS A 358 6.77 1.76 23.31
N CYS A 359 6.74 0.81 24.25
CA CYS A 359 7.87 0.37 25.04
C CYS A 359 8.58 -0.82 24.38
N THR A 360 9.66 -0.55 23.65
CA THR A 360 10.37 -1.56 22.85
C THR A 360 11.60 -2.17 23.55
N ASN A 361 11.73 -1.95 24.88
CA ASN A 361 12.82 -2.47 25.68
C ASN A 361 12.64 -3.96 26.08
N VAL A 362 13.69 -4.55 26.62
CA VAL A 362 13.72 -5.97 27.01
C VAL A 362 12.81 -6.33 28.20
N ASP A 363 12.44 -5.35 29.01
CA ASP A 363 11.55 -5.57 30.16
C ASP A 363 10.10 -5.79 29.73
N VAL A 364 9.71 -5.25 28.58
CA VAL A 364 8.39 -5.40 27.96
C VAL A 364 8.41 -6.48 26.92
N ILE A 365 9.39 -6.47 26.00
CA ILE A 365 9.53 -7.49 24.95
C ILE A 365 10.43 -8.62 25.49
N THR A 366 9.86 -9.40 26.39
CA THR A 366 10.55 -10.51 27.07
C THR A 366 10.87 -11.67 26.12
N GLY A 367 11.68 -12.62 26.58
CA GLY A 367 11.96 -13.83 25.83
C GLY A 367 10.71 -14.63 25.50
N VAL A 368 9.72 -14.67 26.40
CA VAL A 368 8.42 -15.34 26.18
C VAL A 368 7.66 -14.66 25.05
N ILE A 369 7.53 -13.34 25.09
CA ILE A 369 6.85 -12.57 24.03
C ILE A 369 7.56 -12.75 22.68
N LYS A 370 8.90 -12.69 22.64
CA LYS A 370 9.66 -12.93 21.40
C LYS A 370 9.41 -14.30 20.77
N GLN A 371 9.24 -15.33 21.60
CA GLN A 371 8.94 -16.70 21.12
C GLN A 371 7.51 -16.81 20.59
N CYS A 372 6.55 -16.11 21.21
CA CYS A 372 5.15 -16.10 20.81
C CYS A 372 4.88 -15.29 19.52
N PHE A 373 5.72 -14.30 19.23
CA PHE A 373 5.56 -13.34 18.13
C PHE A 373 6.80 -13.33 17.22
N ALA A 374 6.88 -14.34 16.36
CA ALA A 374 7.98 -14.45 15.39
C ALA A 374 7.85 -13.40 14.26
N SER A 375 6.61 -13.02 13.88
CA SER A 375 6.37 -11.95 12.92
C SER A 375 6.26 -10.61 13.64
N ARG A 376 7.01 -9.62 13.16
CA ARG A 376 7.12 -8.33 13.83
C ARG A 376 7.14 -7.18 12.84
N ILE A 377 6.67 -6.03 13.29
CA ILE A 377 6.82 -4.77 12.58
C ILE A 377 7.30 -3.70 13.55
N ALA A 378 8.41 -3.06 13.23
CA ALA A 378 9.00 -1.99 14.03
C ALA A 378 8.90 -0.67 13.27
N PHE A 379 8.14 0.25 13.83
CA PHE A 379 8.20 1.66 13.48
C PHE A 379 9.45 2.29 14.11
N SER A 380 9.65 3.61 13.91
CA SER A 380 10.79 4.31 14.52
C SER A 380 10.94 3.98 16.01
N THR A 381 12.13 3.55 16.42
CA THR A 381 12.47 3.25 17.82
C THR A 381 13.38 4.33 18.41
N GLN A 382 13.37 4.47 19.75
CA GLN A 382 14.13 5.49 20.44
C GLN A 382 15.65 5.22 20.44
N SER A 383 16.04 3.95 20.33
CA SER A 383 17.45 3.54 20.39
C SER A 383 17.74 2.35 19.47
N LEU A 384 19.04 2.15 19.17
CA LEU A 384 19.51 0.94 18.48
C LEU A 384 19.18 -0.33 19.28
N ALA A 385 19.30 -0.28 20.62
CA ALA A 385 18.98 -1.42 21.49
C ALA A 385 17.51 -1.82 21.38
N ASP A 386 16.60 -0.85 21.30
CA ASP A 386 15.17 -1.10 21.09
C ASP A 386 14.89 -1.72 19.72
N SER A 387 15.55 -1.22 18.67
CA SER A 387 15.45 -1.80 17.32
C SER A 387 15.91 -3.26 17.31
N PHE A 388 17.08 -3.55 17.90
CA PHE A 388 17.56 -4.94 18.04
C PHE A 388 16.60 -5.80 18.87
N THR A 389 15.98 -5.24 19.90
CA THR A 389 15.01 -5.96 20.72
C THR A 389 13.77 -6.33 19.91
N MET A 390 13.28 -5.41 19.05
CA MET A 390 12.09 -5.61 18.24
C MET A 390 12.33 -6.57 17.04
N ILE A 391 13.30 -6.28 16.20
CA ILE A 391 13.47 -6.92 14.88
C ILE A 391 14.83 -7.58 14.65
N GLY A 392 15.73 -7.55 15.63
CA GLY A 392 17.05 -8.20 15.53
C GLY A 392 18.10 -7.40 14.76
N VAL A 393 17.77 -6.24 14.21
CA VAL A 393 18.65 -5.32 13.47
C VAL A 393 18.44 -3.88 13.92
N GLY A 394 19.36 -2.98 13.57
CA GLY A 394 19.31 -1.57 13.99
C GLY A 394 18.46 -0.64 13.13
N ASP A 395 17.83 -1.14 12.09
CA ASP A 395 17.23 -0.32 11.02
C ASP A 395 16.06 0.56 11.49
N ALA A 396 15.27 0.08 12.45
CA ALA A 396 14.13 0.84 12.97
C ALA A 396 14.55 2.08 13.75
N ALA A 397 15.77 2.14 14.29
CA ALA A 397 16.30 3.34 14.95
C ALA A 397 16.66 4.46 13.96
N ASN A 398 16.84 4.13 12.69
CA ASN A 398 17.19 5.09 11.63
C ASN A 398 15.94 5.65 10.91
N ILE A 399 14.75 5.18 11.24
CA ILE A 399 13.50 5.67 10.66
C ILE A 399 13.19 7.05 11.24
N THR A 400 13.14 8.06 10.38
CA THR A 400 12.83 9.46 10.76
C THR A 400 11.43 9.90 10.38
N GLU A 401 10.77 9.16 9.48
CA GLU A 401 9.44 9.49 8.96
C GLU A 401 8.34 8.68 9.64
N ALA A 402 7.25 9.35 10.04
CA ALA A 402 6.03 8.67 10.48
C ALA A 402 5.40 7.86 9.33
N GLY A 403 4.83 6.70 9.66
CA GLY A 403 4.23 5.81 8.66
C GLY A 403 5.24 4.94 7.92
N VAL A 404 6.52 4.98 8.27
CA VAL A 404 7.54 4.04 7.76
C VAL A 404 7.84 3.00 8.83
N ALA A 405 8.00 1.74 8.43
CA ALA A 405 8.27 0.63 9.34
C ALA A 405 9.13 -0.46 8.71
N CYS A 406 9.84 -1.20 9.54
CA CYS A 406 10.55 -2.43 9.17
C CYS A 406 9.65 -3.63 9.46
N PHE A 407 9.23 -4.35 8.42
CA PHE A 407 8.40 -5.55 8.51
C PHE A 407 9.24 -6.82 8.42
N LEU A 408 9.18 -7.64 9.46
CA LEU A 408 9.86 -8.93 9.57
C LEU A 408 8.81 -10.05 9.69
N PRO A 409 8.38 -10.68 8.58
CA PRO A 409 7.54 -11.88 8.62
C PRO A 409 8.34 -13.11 9.05
N VAL A 410 7.67 -14.11 9.65
CA VAL A 410 8.30 -15.34 10.15
C VAL A 410 9.13 -16.10 9.11
N VAL A 411 8.81 -15.93 7.83
CA VAL A 411 9.47 -16.65 6.70
C VAL A 411 10.72 -15.95 6.16
N LYS A 412 11.02 -14.73 6.63
CA LYS A 412 12.21 -13.96 6.21
C LYS A 412 13.12 -13.70 7.41
N PHE A 413 14.42 -13.65 7.14
CA PHE A 413 15.42 -13.31 8.16
C PHE A 413 15.74 -11.82 8.19
N ASP A 414 15.57 -11.14 7.04
CA ASP A 414 15.84 -9.72 6.92
C ASP A 414 14.53 -8.93 6.85
N PRO A 415 14.39 -7.85 7.62
CA PRO A 415 13.22 -6.99 7.57
C PRO A 415 13.15 -6.23 6.24
N THR A 416 11.93 -5.99 5.80
CA THR A 416 11.64 -5.18 4.61
C THR A 416 11.13 -3.81 5.06
N LEU A 417 11.78 -2.73 4.60
CA LEU A 417 11.29 -1.37 4.85
C LEU A 417 10.04 -1.12 4.02
N VAL A 418 8.98 -0.67 4.67
CA VAL A 418 7.67 -0.44 4.06
C VAL A 418 7.08 0.90 4.51
N ARG A 419 6.42 1.59 3.61
CA ARG A 419 5.59 2.75 3.89
C ARG A 419 4.15 2.30 4.08
N ILE A 420 3.63 2.53 5.28
CA ILE A 420 2.27 2.15 5.69
C ILE A 420 1.28 3.15 5.12
N PRO A 421 0.15 2.71 4.54
CA PRO A 421 -0.90 3.63 4.10
C PRO A 421 -1.54 4.35 5.29
N ASN A 422 -1.80 5.64 5.11
CA ASN A 422 -2.48 6.44 6.12
C ASN A 422 -3.97 6.54 5.79
N LEU A 423 -4.81 6.03 6.67
CA LEU A 423 -6.27 6.17 6.58
C LEU A 423 -6.70 7.45 7.28
N SER A 424 -7.27 8.39 6.54
CA SER A 424 -7.82 9.61 7.14
C SER A 424 -8.98 9.29 8.09
N GLU A 425 -9.16 10.10 9.12
CA GLU A 425 -10.26 9.95 10.10
C GLU A 425 -11.64 9.96 9.42
N THR A 426 -11.79 10.73 8.34
CA THR A 426 -13.03 10.77 7.56
C THR A 426 -13.31 9.44 6.86
N LYS A 427 -12.31 8.89 6.18
CA LYS A 427 -12.43 7.58 5.51
C LYS A 427 -12.62 6.44 6.52
N LEU A 428 -11.94 6.48 7.66
CA LEU A 428 -12.15 5.52 8.73
C LEU A 428 -13.61 5.46 9.18
N LYS A 429 -14.21 6.62 9.44
CA LYS A 429 -15.63 6.71 9.82
C LYS A 429 -16.57 6.20 8.73
N GLU A 430 -16.30 6.52 7.47
CA GLU A 430 -17.09 5.99 6.34
C GLU A 430 -17.05 4.45 6.28
N TYR A 431 -15.88 3.84 6.41
CA TYR A 431 -15.75 2.38 6.42
C TYR A 431 -16.41 1.73 7.63
N ILE A 432 -16.27 2.33 8.82
CA ILE A 432 -16.95 1.85 10.03
C ILE A 432 -18.47 1.86 9.84
N GLU A 433 -19.02 2.92 9.24
CA GLU A 433 -20.46 2.98 8.94
C GLU A 433 -20.89 1.91 7.90
N VAL A 434 -20.06 1.62 6.92
CA VAL A 434 -20.32 0.53 5.95
C VAL A 434 -20.38 -0.82 6.68
N VAL A 435 -19.39 -1.10 7.55
CA VAL A 435 -19.30 -2.36 8.30
C VAL A 435 -20.45 -2.49 9.31
N LYS A 436 -20.87 -1.42 9.97
CA LYS A 436 -22.02 -1.45 10.92
C LYS A 436 -23.35 -1.83 10.24
N ARG A 437 -23.49 -1.58 8.94
CA ARG A 437 -24.68 -1.93 8.16
C ARG A 437 -24.71 -3.38 7.66
N GLN A 438 -23.57 -4.10 7.70
CA GLN A 438 -23.49 -5.54 7.40
C GLN A 438 -24.09 -6.38 8.54
#